data_ffe4cdd84312a968a79b9d3750bf07a3
#
_entry.id   ffe4cdd84312a968a79b9d3750bf07a3
#
_cell.length_a   1.000
_cell.length_b   1.000
_cell.length_c   1.000
_cell.angle_alpha   90.00
_cell.angle_beta   90.00
_cell.angle_gamma   90.00
#
_symmetry.space_group_name_H-M   'P 1'
#
loop_
_entity.id
_entity.type
_entity.pdbx_description
1 polymer ?
#
loop_
_entity_poly.entity_id
_entity_poly.type
_entity_poly.pdbx_seq_one_letter_code
_entity_poly.pdbx_strand_id
1 'polypeptide(L)'
;MPRRRRLVLVAGLAAAAVIVGAPLPEPPAGSVPTTGMPEPAPADPAPDATATTPPAAAGDETVRLAFAGDIHFEGDYRDVPADPASTLGPMSDVLSAADLAIVNLESALAVGGMPAAKELEDPANRFWFRTGPAALDVLARSGVDVVSVANNHGADFGPAGFIETIAAVETGSVAVVGAGRNERQAYAPYRVSVKGTDIAVHAADASRAESADPIWAAAPGTGPGLASARGPGADALAAAVRVSAQTDDLVVVYLHWGEEQNACPIESQQVLAGQLAEAGADIVVGTHAHIPLGAGLQGSTYVAYGLGNFYWYHGRESETGVLQLDVSGGVVVGDEWLPARFVPEGGGAIPLTGSVRTEAVREWHDLRGCTSLAPGPGPDPAAAGVAPGPPPDPVAPELPAFASSIEPIGPSVSAGMVSHTEGTCPVPLADLRHLVVTHVGFDGRARRGELVVHADVAADVVDVFATLYSARFPIERMLLVDEYGGDDNASMAANNTSGYNCRRVAGQSTWSNHAYGRAIDINPVQNPYVLGDVVLPPAGAPFLDVDRSSDAPALPGVIRDGDVVRQAFERIGWEWGGLFSDPDYQHFSAPDAP
;
A
#
# COMPACT_ATOMS: atom_id res chain seq x y z
N MET A 1 33.56 25.07 43.10
CA MET A 1 32.76 26.19 43.59
C MET A 1 31.91 26.71 42.44
N PRO A 2 30.59 26.54 42.47
CA PRO A 2 29.71 26.95 41.37
C PRO A 2 29.12 28.34 41.67
N ARG A 3 29.10 29.20 40.67
CA ARG A 3 28.40 30.49 40.74
C ARG A 3 26.96 30.29 40.23
N ARG A 4 26.00 30.46 41.13
CA ARG A 4 24.56 30.58 40.85
C ARG A 4 24.28 31.93 40.19
N ARG A 5 23.59 31.94 39.02
CA ARG A 5 22.90 33.11 38.49
C ARG A 5 21.41 33.01 38.77
N ARG A 6 20.88 34.05 39.38
CA ARG A 6 19.47 34.21 39.74
C ARG A 6 18.66 34.60 38.51
N LEU A 7 17.54 33.91 38.34
CA LEU A 7 16.49 34.29 37.40
C LEU A 7 15.62 35.38 38.03
N VAL A 8 15.44 36.50 37.36
CA VAL A 8 14.51 37.57 37.74
C VAL A 8 13.23 37.36 36.94
N LEU A 9 12.14 37.09 37.63
CA LEU A 9 10.80 37.01 37.07
C LEU A 9 10.24 38.45 37.03
N VAL A 10 9.88 38.95 35.84
CA VAL A 10 9.11 40.20 35.68
C VAL A 10 7.68 39.77 35.32
N ALA A 11 6.76 40.00 36.24
CA ALA A 11 5.33 39.85 36.03
C ALA A 11 4.77 41.13 35.39
N GLY A 12 4.29 41.01 34.15
CA GLY A 12 3.53 42.07 33.49
C GLY A 12 2.03 41.82 33.62
N LEU A 13 1.33 42.67 34.37
CA LEU A 13 -0.13 42.73 34.38
C LEU A 13 -0.62 43.41 33.09
N ALA A 14 -1.42 42.71 32.27
CA ALA A 14 -2.22 43.31 31.22
C ALA A 14 -3.65 43.46 31.73
N ALA A 15 -4.10 44.70 31.83
CA ALA A 15 -5.48 45.04 32.17
C ALA A 15 -6.35 44.93 30.93
N ALA A 16 -7.39 44.11 30.99
CA ALA A 16 -8.42 44.02 29.98
C ALA A 16 -9.47 45.12 30.20
N ALA A 17 -9.61 46.04 29.24
CA ALA A 17 -10.70 47.00 29.20
C ALA A 17 -11.92 46.40 28.52
N VAL A 18 -13.02 46.27 29.28
CA VAL A 18 -14.34 45.87 28.76
C VAL A 18 -14.99 47.13 28.16
N ILE A 19 -15.20 47.15 26.86
CA ILE A 19 -16.02 48.18 26.19
C ILE A 19 -17.45 47.63 26.10
N VAL A 20 -18.36 48.26 26.86
CA VAL A 20 -19.82 48.06 26.77
C VAL A 20 -20.33 48.90 25.60
N GLY A 21 -20.69 48.24 24.50
CA GLY A 21 -21.34 48.88 23.35
C GLY A 21 -22.86 49.09 23.62
N ALA A 22 -23.33 50.33 23.46
CA ALA A 22 -24.76 50.69 23.50
C ALA A 22 -25.47 50.22 22.19
N PRO A 23 -26.78 49.89 22.24
CA PRO A 23 -27.52 49.43 21.07
C PRO A 23 -27.86 50.59 20.12
N LEU A 24 -27.78 50.31 18.82
CA LEU A 24 -28.19 51.22 17.74
C LEU A 24 -29.72 51.23 17.62
N PRO A 25 -30.33 52.39 17.23
CA PRO A 25 -31.79 52.49 17.12
C PRO A 25 -32.35 51.84 15.83
N GLU A 26 -33.50 51.21 15.94
CA GLU A 26 -34.29 50.68 14.84
C GLU A 26 -34.80 51.77 13.90
N PRO A 27 -34.87 51.50 12.55
CA PRO A 27 -35.52 52.40 11.62
C PRO A 27 -37.04 52.31 11.67
N PRO A 28 -37.79 53.39 11.36
CA PRO A 28 -39.24 53.44 11.49
C PRO A 28 -39.95 52.61 10.40
N ALA A 29 -41.04 51.93 10.80
CA ALA A 29 -41.92 51.20 9.92
C ALA A 29 -42.67 52.12 8.92
N GLY A 30 -42.31 51.97 7.62
CA GLY A 30 -43.06 52.59 6.51
C GLY A 30 -44.26 51.73 6.10
N SER A 31 -45.43 52.29 6.18
CA SER A 31 -46.70 51.72 5.70
C SER A 31 -46.75 51.66 4.19
N VAL A 32 -46.95 50.45 3.61
CA VAL A 32 -47.22 50.24 2.18
C VAL A 32 -48.74 50.25 1.93
N PRO A 33 -49.27 51.04 0.97
CA PRO A 33 -50.69 50.99 0.67
C PRO A 33 -51.07 49.76 -0.15
N THR A 34 -52.11 49.08 0.28
CA THR A 34 -52.80 47.99 -0.42
C THR A 34 -53.56 48.56 -1.64
N THR A 35 -53.10 48.22 -2.86
CA THR A 35 -53.89 48.34 -4.06
C THR A 35 -54.54 47.00 -4.39
N GLY A 36 -55.88 46.97 -4.49
CA GLY A 36 -56.65 45.78 -4.75
C GLY A 36 -56.37 45.14 -6.10
N MET A 37 -56.33 43.83 -6.11
CA MET A 37 -56.31 43.02 -7.34
C MET A 37 -57.74 42.91 -7.92
N PRO A 38 -57.92 42.94 -9.24
CA PRO A 38 -59.17 42.64 -9.89
C PRO A 38 -59.43 41.14 -9.92
N GLU A 39 -60.70 40.76 -9.81
CA GLU A 39 -61.25 39.42 -9.87
C GLU A 39 -61.00 38.76 -11.23
N PRO A 40 -60.59 37.46 -11.31
CA PRO A 40 -60.38 36.82 -12.60
C PRO A 40 -61.69 36.41 -13.26
N ALA A 41 -61.76 36.62 -14.58
CA ALA A 41 -62.86 36.19 -15.43
C ALA A 41 -62.90 34.64 -15.57
N PRO A 42 -64.07 34.03 -15.87
CA PRO A 42 -64.22 32.59 -16.00
C PRO A 42 -63.45 32.06 -17.23
N ALA A 43 -62.74 30.95 -17.01
CA ALA A 43 -61.94 30.27 -18.03
C ALA A 43 -62.82 29.42 -18.95
N ASP A 44 -62.52 29.50 -20.26
CA ASP A 44 -63.08 28.59 -21.28
C ASP A 44 -62.57 27.14 -21.08
N PRO A 45 -63.32 26.11 -21.50
CA PRO A 45 -62.93 24.71 -21.32
C PRO A 45 -61.73 24.39 -22.24
N ALA A 46 -60.70 23.76 -21.62
CA ALA A 46 -59.51 23.29 -22.28
C ALA A 46 -59.81 22.18 -23.31
N PRO A 47 -59.10 22.12 -24.44
CA PRO A 47 -59.18 21.01 -25.38
C PRO A 47 -58.52 19.75 -24.78
N ASP A 48 -59.09 18.57 -25.12
CA ASP A 48 -58.67 17.23 -24.73
C ASP A 48 -57.12 17.08 -24.73
N ALA A 49 -56.59 16.76 -23.56
CA ALA A 49 -55.21 16.34 -23.40
C ALA A 49 -55.04 14.96 -24.04
N THR A 50 -54.48 14.93 -25.25
CA THR A 50 -53.84 13.72 -25.74
C THR A 50 -52.75 13.33 -24.73
N ALA A 51 -52.89 12.13 -24.16
CA ALA A 51 -51.92 11.55 -23.27
C ALA A 51 -50.54 11.49 -23.97
N THR A 52 -49.67 12.44 -23.68
CA THR A 52 -48.26 12.33 -23.96
C THR A 52 -47.73 11.29 -22.97
N THR A 53 -47.39 10.12 -23.48
CA THR A 53 -46.56 9.15 -22.77
C THR A 53 -45.37 9.93 -22.17
N PRO A 54 -45.08 9.82 -20.88
CA PRO A 54 -43.86 10.41 -20.33
C PRO A 54 -42.69 9.86 -21.11
N PRO A 55 -41.66 10.65 -21.40
CA PRO A 55 -40.42 10.11 -22.01
C PRO A 55 -39.99 8.93 -21.16
N ALA A 56 -39.70 7.80 -21.80
CA ALA A 56 -39.10 6.67 -21.14
C ALA A 56 -37.95 7.20 -20.30
N ALA A 57 -37.93 6.88 -19.00
CA ALA A 57 -36.81 7.17 -18.15
C ALA A 57 -35.56 6.72 -18.92
N ALA A 58 -34.63 7.62 -19.16
CA ALA A 58 -33.33 7.26 -19.69
C ALA A 58 -32.85 6.11 -18.82
N GLY A 59 -32.62 4.94 -19.40
CA GLY A 59 -32.14 3.80 -18.65
C GLY A 59 -30.85 4.25 -17.95
N ASP A 60 -30.76 4.04 -16.64
CA ASP A 60 -29.57 4.34 -15.88
C ASP A 60 -28.38 3.58 -16.49
N GLU A 61 -27.62 4.26 -17.38
CA GLU A 61 -26.40 3.66 -17.93
C GLU A 61 -25.41 3.51 -16.78
N THR A 62 -24.88 2.29 -16.62
CA THR A 62 -23.88 2.00 -15.61
C THR A 62 -22.57 2.72 -15.95
N VAL A 63 -22.06 3.49 -15.00
CA VAL A 63 -20.75 4.14 -15.05
C VAL A 63 -19.74 3.22 -14.36
N ARG A 64 -18.66 2.89 -15.06
CA ARG A 64 -17.56 2.12 -14.50
C ARG A 64 -16.42 3.03 -14.09
N LEU A 65 -16.09 3.03 -12.81
CA LEU A 65 -14.94 3.73 -12.24
C LEU A 65 -13.81 2.74 -12.02
N ALA A 66 -12.56 3.17 -12.25
CA ALA A 66 -11.37 2.39 -11.91
C ALA A 66 -10.47 3.19 -10.94
N PHE A 67 -9.96 2.53 -9.92
CA PHE A 67 -9.08 3.11 -8.93
C PHE A 67 -7.82 2.28 -8.82
N ALA A 68 -6.65 2.93 -8.86
CA ALA A 68 -5.38 2.28 -8.57
C ALA A 68 -4.59 3.08 -7.53
N GLY A 69 -3.61 2.43 -6.89
CA GLY A 69 -2.88 2.98 -5.77
C GLY A 69 -1.75 3.94 -6.14
N ASP A 70 -0.68 3.90 -5.36
CA ASP A 70 0.41 4.88 -5.40
C ASP A 70 1.32 4.68 -6.61
N ILE A 71 1.62 5.78 -7.27
CA ILE A 71 2.47 5.88 -8.46
C ILE A 71 3.58 6.88 -8.19
N HIS A 72 4.82 6.54 -8.55
CA HIS A 72 5.92 7.49 -8.63
C HIS A 72 6.89 7.13 -9.77
N PHE A 73 7.72 8.10 -10.15
CA PHE A 73 8.74 7.95 -11.20
C PHE A 73 10.14 8.26 -10.66
N GLU A 74 10.54 7.54 -9.59
CA GLU A 74 11.89 7.62 -9.03
C GLU A 74 12.68 6.34 -9.30
N GLY A 75 13.95 6.31 -8.93
CA GLY A 75 14.83 5.16 -9.15
C GLY A 75 14.94 4.81 -10.63
N ASP A 76 14.67 3.57 -10.96
CA ASP A 76 14.76 3.02 -12.33
C ASP A 76 13.66 3.55 -13.26
N TYR A 77 12.60 4.17 -12.71
CA TYR A 77 11.50 4.75 -13.49
C TYR A 77 11.65 6.25 -13.79
N ARG A 78 12.76 6.87 -13.37
CA ARG A 78 12.97 8.32 -13.54
C ARG A 78 12.94 8.78 -15.00
N ASP A 79 13.39 7.95 -15.91
CA ASP A 79 13.45 8.25 -17.34
C ASP A 79 12.17 7.87 -18.11
N VAL A 80 11.23 7.16 -17.47
CA VAL A 80 9.96 6.74 -18.10
C VAL A 80 9.16 7.91 -18.65
N PRO A 81 9.00 9.06 -17.97
CA PRO A 81 8.28 10.19 -18.53
C PRO A 81 8.93 10.84 -19.76
N ALA A 82 10.21 10.61 -20.00
CA ALA A 82 10.92 11.13 -21.17
C ALA A 82 10.64 10.32 -22.45
N ASP A 83 10.17 9.09 -22.35
CA ASP A 83 9.79 8.26 -23.50
C ASP A 83 8.31 8.48 -23.85
N PRO A 84 8.01 9.05 -25.05
CA PRO A 84 6.65 9.33 -25.47
C PRO A 84 5.78 8.09 -25.73
N ALA A 85 6.36 6.88 -25.71
CA ALA A 85 5.63 5.63 -25.86
C ALA A 85 5.31 4.94 -24.51
N SER A 86 5.89 5.43 -23.42
CA SER A 86 5.74 4.81 -22.10
C SER A 86 4.31 4.89 -21.57
N THR A 87 3.92 3.82 -20.86
CA THR A 87 2.68 3.66 -20.09
C THR A 87 3.00 3.08 -18.71
N LEU A 88 1.98 2.91 -17.86
CA LEU A 88 2.09 2.22 -16.57
C LEU A 88 2.16 0.68 -16.71
N GLY A 89 2.38 0.17 -17.91
CA GLY A 89 2.53 -1.26 -18.17
C GLY A 89 1.19 -1.98 -18.42
N PRO A 90 1.16 -3.31 -18.23
CA PRO A 90 0.04 -4.16 -18.66
C PRO A 90 -1.33 -3.82 -18.04
N MET A 91 -1.37 -3.20 -16.87
CA MET A 91 -2.63 -2.78 -16.24
C MET A 91 -3.23 -1.50 -16.84
N SER A 92 -2.54 -0.83 -17.76
CA SER A 92 -3.07 0.33 -18.49
C SER A 92 -4.34 0.02 -19.28
N ASP A 93 -4.46 -1.20 -19.84
CA ASP A 93 -5.66 -1.63 -20.56
C ASP A 93 -6.89 -1.68 -19.62
N VAL A 94 -6.69 -2.02 -18.35
CA VAL A 94 -7.76 -2.07 -17.35
C VAL A 94 -8.24 -0.65 -16.99
N LEU A 95 -7.32 0.29 -16.84
CA LEU A 95 -7.63 1.70 -16.58
C LEU A 95 -8.36 2.32 -17.78
N SER A 96 -7.85 2.09 -19.00
CA SER A 96 -8.43 2.61 -20.24
C SER A 96 -9.83 2.04 -20.56
N ALA A 97 -10.18 0.87 -20.01
CA ALA A 97 -11.49 0.26 -20.22
C ALA A 97 -12.58 0.82 -19.29
N ALA A 98 -12.21 1.59 -18.29
CA ALA A 98 -13.15 2.28 -17.40
C ALA A 98 -13.68 3.57 -18.06
N ASP A 99 -14.80 4.08 -17.55
CA ASP A 99 -15.38 5.36 -17.98
C ASP A 99 -14.68 6.55 -17.28
N LEU A 100 -14.09 6.31 -16.10
CA LEU A 100 -13.27 7.26 -15.36
C LEU A 100 -12.26 6.52 -14.51
N ALA A 101 -10.97 6.76 -14.71
CA ALA A 101 -9.88 6.16 -13.95
C ALA A 101 -9.17 7.18 -13.06
N ILE A 102 -8.99 6.86 -11.78
CA ILE A 102 -8.48 7.75 -10.74
C ILE A 102 -7.31 7.06 -10.01
N VAL A 103 -6.18 7.79 -9.85
CA VAL A 103 -4.96 7.27 -9.20
C VAL A 103 -4.32 8.31 -8.28
N ASN A 104 -3.32 7.91 -7.47
CA ASN A 104 -2.47 8.82 -6.72
C ASN A 104 -1.07 8.91 -7.35
N LEU A 105 -0.62 10.12 -7.64
CA LEU A 105 0.78 10.40 -7.98
C LEU A 105 1.51 10.89 -6.73
N GLU A 106 2.22 9.99 -6.10
CA GLU A 106 2.96 10.24 -4.86
C GLU A 106 4.31 10.88 -5.19
N SER A 107 4.25 12.14 -5.59
CA SER A 107 5.40 12.88 -6.07
C SER A 107 5.08 14.36 -6.26
N ALA A 108 6.06 15.23 -6.05
CA ALA A 108 5.98 16.61 -6.50
C ALA A 108 6.09 16.66 -8.04
N LEU A 109 5.18 17.38 -8.69
CA LEU A 109 5.21 17.67 -10.15
C LEU A 109 6.14 18.84 -10.43
N ALA A 110 7.45 18.62 -10.33
CA ALA A 110 8.44 19.68 -10.42
C ALA A 110 9.74 19.18 -11.08
N VAL A 111 10.46 20.06 -11.75
CA VAL A 111 11.84 19.83 -12.21
C VAL A 111 12.83 20.62 -11.38
N GLY A 112 12.40 21.70 -10.73
CA GLY A 112 13.18 22.58 -9.88
C GLY A 112 12.84 22.42 -8.40
N GLY A 113 13.18 23.45 -7.60
CA GLY A 113 12.98 23.47 -6.16
C GLY A 113 14.13 22.83 -5.37
N MET A 114 14.06 22.96 -4.06
CA MET A 114 15.00 22.35 -3.11
C MET A 114 14.23 21.35 -2.24
N PRO A 115 14.86 20.22 -1.87
CA PRO A 115 14.22 19.26 -0.97
C PRO A 115 13.70 19.95 0.30
N ALA A 116 12.45 19.66 0.65
CA ALA A 116 11.83 20.12 1.89
C ALA A 116 12.57 19.56 3.11
N ALA A 117 12.50 20.24 4.23
CA ALA A 117 13.28 19.88 5.43
C ALA A 117 12.78 18.56 6.07
N LYS A 118 11.48 18.26 5.94
CA LYS A 118 10.83 17.06 6.52
C LYS A 118 11.27 16.83 7.98
N GLU A 119 11.30 17.89 8.77
CA GLU A 119 11.89 17.89 10.12
C GLU A 119 11.11 17.05 11.14
N LEU A 120 9.87 16.67 10.80
CA LEU A 120 9.03 15.80 11.63
C LEU A 120 9.20 14.32 11.31
N GLU A 121 9.94 13.97 10.24
CA GLU A 121 10.31 12.60 9.90
C GLU A 121 11.62 12.16 10.54
N ASP A 122 11.75 10.86 10.72
CA ASP A 122 13.02 10.24 11.11
C ASP A 122 14.08 10.51 10.03
N PRO A 123 15.23 11.12 10.38
CA PRO A 123 16.30 11.40 9.43
C PRO A 123 16.81 10.17 8.64
N ALA A 124 16.65 8.97 9.20
CA ALA A 124 17.08 7.73 8.54
C ALA A 124 16.08 7.25 7.46
N ASN A 125 14.83 7.75 7.50
CA ASN A 125 13.75 7.32 6.62
C ASN A 125 13.13 8.49 5.83
N ARG A 126 13.91 9.52 5.53
CA ARG A 126 13.45 10.66 4.73
C ARG A 126 13.63 10.39 3.25
N PHE A 127 12.54 10.46 2.51
CA PHE A 127 12.53 10.33 1.06
C PHE A 127 11.96 11.59 0.42
N TRP A 128 12.41 11.89 -0.80
CA TRP A 128 11.90 13.01 -1.59
C TRP A 128 11.62 12.52 -3.00
N PHE A 129 10.36 12.61 -3.40
CA PHE A 129 9.91 12.17 -4.71
C PHE A 129 9.55 13.35 -5.59
N ARG A 130 10.03 13.35 -6.83
CA ARG A 130 9.63 14.31 -7.85
C ARG A 130 9.63 13.70 -9.23
N THR A 131 8.74 14.23 -10.07
CA THR A 131 8.73 13.98 -11.50
C THR A 131 8.37 15.25 -12.26
N GLY A 132 8.82 15.37 -13.52
CA GLY A 132 8.43 16.47 -14.38
C GLY A 132 6.97 16.35 -14.85
N PRO A 133 6.37 17.43 -15.37
CA PRO A 133 4.99 17.43 -15.88
C PRO A 133 4.70 16.39 -16.97
N ALA A 134 5.73 15.90 -17.68
CA ALA A 134 5.61 14.81 -18.66
C ALA A 134 5.08 13.48 -18.05
N ALA A 135 5.16 13.31 -16.73
CA ALA A 135 4.53 12.20 -16.05
C ALA A 135 3.01 12.15 -16.28
N LEU A 136 2.35 13.31 -16.37
CA LEU A 136 0.92 13.39 -16.67
C LEU A 136 0.58 12.82 -18.05
N ASP A 137 1.50 12.93 -19.02
CA ASP A 137 1.32 12.33 -20.34
C ASP A 137 1.42 10.80 -20.31
N VAL A 138 2.27 10.25 -19.43
CA VAL A 138 2.31 8.78 -19.18
C VAL A 138 1.00 8.31 -18.59
N LEU A 139 0.47 9.03 -17.58
CA LEU A 139 -0.82 8.73 -16.97
C LEU A 139 -1.95 8.78 -17.99
N ALA A 140 -2.03 9.84 -18.79
CA ALA A 140 -3.03 9.98 -19.87
C ALA A 140 -2.98 8.82 -20.88
N ARG A 141 -1.77 8.43 -21.32
CA ARG A 141 -1.60 7.28 -22.23
C ARG A 141 -1.97 5.95 -21.60
N SER A 142 -1.92 5.87 -20.28
CA SER A 142 -2.31 4.68 -19.52
C SER A 142 -3.81 4.62 -19.20
N GLY A 143 -4.60 5.59 -19.70
CA GLY A 143 -6.04 5.64 -19.48
C GLY A 143 -6.45 6.27 -18.14
N VAL A 144 -5.55 7.02 -17.49
CA VAL A 144 -5.89 7.79 -16.29
C VAL A 144 -6.55 9.10 -16.67
N ASP A 145 -7.65 9.43 -16.03
CA ASP A 145 -8.41 10.66 -16.23
C ASP A 145 -8.17 11.69 -15.12
N VAL A 146 -8.06 11.21 -13.87
CA VAL A 146 -7.88 12.05 -12.68
C VAL A 146 -6.72 11.53 -11.83
N VAL A 147 -5.87 12.45 -11.38
CA VAL A 147 -4.77 12.12 -10.47
C VAL A 147 -4.78 12.99 -9.24
N SER A 148 -4.70 12.36 -8.07
CA SER A 148 -4.43 13.04 -6.80
C SER A 148 -2.94 13.35 -6.68
N VAL A 149 -2.60 14.56 -6.22
CA VAL A 149 -1.26 14.94 -5.74
C VAL A 149 -1.28 15.35 -4.28
N ALA A 150 -2.42 15.15 -3.59
CA ALA A 150 -2.56 15.41 -2.17
C ALA A 150 -2.01 14.22 -1.37
N ASN A 151 -0.72 14.22 -1.13
CA ASN A 151 0.02 13.21 -0.39
C ASN A 151 1.24 13.82 0.30
N ASN A 152 1.94 13.06 1.16
CA ASN A 152 3.12 13.49 1.89
C ASN A 152 4.31 13.88 0.98
N HIS A 153 4.30 13.48 -0.29
CA HIS A 153 5.35 13.80 -1.27
C HIS A 153 4.98 14.93 -2.26
N GLY A 154 3.74 15.41 -2.24
CA GLY A 154 3.26 16.43 -3.19
C GLY A 154 3.97 17.79 -3.08
N ALA A 155 4.59 18.10 -1.93
CA ALA A 155 5.32 19.34 -1.67
C ALA A 155 6.82 19.13 -1.37
N ASP A 156 7.39 18.00 -1.72
CA ASP A 156 8.75 17.57 -1.39
C ASP A 156 9.86 18.52 -1.82
N PHE A 157 9.63 19.37 -2.80
CA PHE A 157 10.62 20.31 -3.32
C PHE A 157 10.33 21.78 -2.96
N GLY A 158 9.65 21.96 -1.82
CA GLY A 158 9.42 23.26 -1.19
C GLY A 158 8.61 24.24 -2.04
N PRO A 159 8.55 25.53 -1.65
CA PRO A 159 7.68 26.52 -2.30
C PRO A 159 7.94 26.69 -3.79
N ALA A 160 9.20 26.62 -4.24
CA ALA A 160 9.54 26.81 -5.64
C ALA A 160 9.08 25.61 -6.50
N GLY A 161 9.31 24.37 -6.03
CA GLY A 161 8.80 23.18 -6.72
C GLY A 161 7.27 23.11 -6.69
N PHE A 162 6.64 23.53 -5.59
CA PHE A 162 5.19 23.53 -5.47
C PHE A 162 4.50 24.50 -6.46
N ILE A 163 5.14 25.62 -6.79
CA ILE A 163 4.64 26.54 -7.86
C ILE A 163 4.61 25.80 -9.20
N GLU A 164 5.59 24.95 -9.49
CA GLU A 164 5.60 24.13 -10.71
C GLU A 164 4.49 23.08 -10.67
N THR A 165 4.25 22.43 -9.52
CA THR A 165 3.12 21.52 -9.29
C THR A 165 1.79 22.24 -9.59
N ILE A 166 1.57 23.46 -9.08
CA ILE A 166 0.36 24.25 -9.36
C ILE A 166 0.23 24.57 -10.86
N ALA A 167 1.32 24.87 -11.55
CA ALA A 167 1.27 25.09 -12.99
C ALA A 167 0.86 23.81 -13.75
N ALA A 168 1.34 22.65 -13.32
CA ALA A 168 0.95 21.35 -13.88
C ALA A 168 -0.53 21.02 -13.61
N VAL A 169 -1.06 21.35 -12.42
CA VAL A 169 -2.51 21.26 -12.12
C VAL A 169 -3.36 22.03 -13.12
N GLU A 170 -2.90 23.20 -13.57
CA GLU A 170 -3.66 24.07 -14.46
C GLU A 170 -3.56 23.69 -15.95
N THR A 171 -2.52 22.97 -16.36
CA THR A 171 -2.18 22.76 -17.77
C THR A 171 -1.93 21.30 -18.14
N GLY A 172 -2.06 20.37 -17.18
CA GLY A 172 -1.78 18.94 -17.39
C GLY A 172 -2.72 18.27 -18.40
N SER A 173 -2.28 17.14 -18.95
CA SER A 173 -3.04 16.30 -19.88
C SER A 173 -4.10 15.44 -19.20
N VAL A 174 -4.04 15.30 -17.86
CA VAL A 174 -5.04 14.68 -17.00
C VAL A 174 -5.52 15.68 -15.95
N ALA A 175 -6.71 15.50 -15.40
CA ALA A 175 -7.20 16.33 -14.31
C ALA A 175 -6.38 16.06 -13.03
N VAL A 176 -5.88 17.11 -12.37
CA VAL A 176 -5.11 17.01 -11.13
C VAL A 176 -5.91 17.62 -9.98
N VAL A 177 -6.06 16.89 -8.90
CA VAL A 177 -6.84 17.28 -7.71
C VAL A 177 -5.99 17.28 -6.43
N GLY A 178 -6.46 18.02 -5.43
CA GLY A 178 -5.85 18.01 -4.10
C GLY A 178 -4.72 19.04 -3.90
N ALA A 179 -4.48 19.94 -4.85
CA ALA A 179 -3.54 21.05 -4.71
C ALA A 179 -4.11 22.35 -5.28
N GLY A 180 -3.71 23.50 -4.73
CA GLY A 180 -4.23 24.79 -5.20
C GLY A 180 -3.40 25.98 -4.75
N ARG A 181 -3.64 27.15 -5.40
CA ARG A 181 -3.04 28.45 -5.03
C ARG A 181 -3.57 28.98 -3.69
N ASN A 182 -4.64 28.39 -3.21
CA ASN A 182 -5.29 28.74 -1.96
C ASN A 182 -6.20 27.59 -1.51
N GLU A 183 -6.72 27.65 -0.29
CA GLU A 183 -7.62 26.65 0.28
C GLU A 183 -8.79 26.28 -0.64
N ARG A 184 -9.50 27.27 -1.17
CA ARG A 184 -10.65 27.04 -2.04
C ARG A 184 -10.31 26.22 -3.28
N GLN A 185 -9.15 26.43 -3.87
CA GLN A 185 -8.69 25.67 -5.05
C GLN A 185 -8.19 24.27 -4.65
N ALA A 186 -7.48 24.14 -3.52
CA ALA A 186 -6.96 22.86 -3.07
C ALA A 186 -8.08 21.85 -2.76
N TYR A 187 -9.18 22.31 -2.14
CA TYR A 187 -10.35 21.46 -1.84
C TYR A 187 -11.42 21.44 -2.96
N ALA A 188 -11.21 22.16 -4.07
CA ALA A 188 -12.15 22.11 -5.16
C ALA A 188 -12.15 20.72 -5.83
N PRO A 189 -13.32 20.11 -6.05
CA PRO A 189 -13.40 18.86 -6.77
C PRO A 189 -13.14 19.06 -8.27
N TYR A 190 -12.62 18.03 -8.93
CA TYR A 190 -12.80 17.88 -10.36
C TYR A 190 -14.23 17.43 -10.64
N ARG A 191 -14.90 18.07 -11.61
CA ARG A 191 -16.26 17.74 -12.01
C ARG A 191 -16.31 17.29 -13.45
N VAL A 192 -17.00 16.19 -13.69
CA VAL A 192 -17.19 15.61 -15.01
C VAL A 192 -18.55 14.93 -15.10
N SER A 193 -19.21 15.02 -16.25
CA SER A 193 -20.42 14.25 -16.53
C SER A 193 -20.07 13.05 -17.40
N VAL A 194 -20.35 11.85 -16.90
CA VAL A 194 -20.07 10.57 -17.55
C VAL A 194 -21.38 9.81 -17.71
N LYS A 195 -21.79 9.53 -18.94
CA LYS A 195 -23.06 8.83 -19.26
C LYS A 195 -24.28 9.46 -18.57
N GLY A 196 -24.25 10.78 -18.38
CA GLY A 196 -25.34 11.53 -17.75
C GLY A 196 -25.29 11.53 -16.21
N THR A 197 -24.28 10.98 -15.58
CA THR A 197 -24.02 11.06 -14.14
C THR A 197 -23.01 12.19 -13.89
N ASP A 198 -23.38 13.17 -13.08
CA ASP A 198 -22.47 14.26 -12.68
C ASP A 198 -21.64 13.82 -11.48
N ILE A 199 -20.32 13.75 -11.68
CA ILE A 199 -19.35 13.20 -10.73
C ILE A 199 -18.46 14.30 -10.20
N ALA A 200 -18.33 14.40 -8.86
CA ALA A 200 -17.35 15.26 -8.19
C ALA A 200 -16.25 14.40 -7.55
N VAL A 201 -14.99 14.62 -7.94
CA VAL A 201 -13.82 13.93 -7.39
C VAL A 201 -13.02 14.87 -6.51
N HIS A 202 -12.97 14.61 -5.21
CA HIS A 202 -12.13 15.31 -4.23
C HIS A 202 -10.89 14.49 -3.91
N ALA A 203 -9.79 15.17 -3.51
CA ALA A 203 -8.63 14.50 -2.93
C ALA A 203 -8.06 15.29 -1.76
N ALA A 204 -7.48 14.58 -0.77
CA ALA A 204 -6.80 15.20 0.36
C ALA A 204 -5.77 14.26 0.98
N ASP A 205 -4.76 14.87 1.64
CA ASP A 205 -3.76 14.18 2.43
C ASP A 205 -4.17 14.13 3.91
N ALA A 206 -4.22 12.93 4.48
CA ALA A 206 -4.41 12.66 5.89
C ALA A 206 -3.30 11.76 6.47
N SER A 207 -2.18 11.62 5.77
CA SER A 207 -0.99 10.93 6.24
C SER A 207 -0.34 11.70 7.40
N ARG A 208 0.70 11.15 8.00
CA ARG A 208 1.44 11.83 9.07
C ARG A 208 2.11 13.11 8.54
N ALA A 209 2.07 14.18 9.33
CA ALA A 209 2.78 15.40 8.96
C ALA A 209 4.30 15.19 8.99
N GLU A 210 4.99 15.58 7.93
CA GLU A 210 6.43 15.43 7.77
C GLU A 210 7.18 16.76 7.97
N SER A 211 6.49 17.88 7.77
CA SER A 211 7.05 19.21 7.89
C SER A 211 6.14 20.16 8.65
N ALA A 212 6.72 21.11 9.36
CA ALA A 212 6.02 22.26 9.92
C ALA A 212 5.75 23.35 8.86
N ASP A 213 6.26 23.23 7.63
CA ASP A 213 6.04 24.18 6.55
C ASP A 213 4.56 24.23 6.17
N PRO A 214 3.90 25.41 6.23
CA PRO A 214 2.48 25.56 5.92
C PRO A 214 2.11 25.21 4.46
N ILE A 215 3.08 25.06 3.56
CA ILE A 215 2.83 24.60 2.17
C ILE A 215 2.24 23.18 2.09
N TRP A 216 2.43 22.36 3.12
CA TRP A 216 1.83 21.02 3.22
C TRP A 216 0.31 21.04 3.34
N ALA A 217 -0.24 22.14 3.86
CA ALA A 217 -1.68 22.27 4.01
C ALA A 217 -2.13 23.64 3.53
N ALA A 218 -3.00 23.69 2.55
CA ALA A 218 -3.68 24.93 2.18
C ALA A 218 -4.63 25.33 3.30
N ALA A 219 -4.43 26.53 3.85
CA ALA A 219 -5.27 27.09 4.89
C ALA A 219 -5.73 28.51 4.54
N PRO A 220 -6.81 29.02 5.18
CA PRO A 220 -7.32 30.35 4.88
C PRO A 220 -6.23 31.41 4.97
N GLY A 221 -6.01 32.12 3.86
CA GLY A 221 -5.05 33.23 3.80
C GLY A 221 -3.56 32.86 3.81
N THR A 222 -3.21 31.59 3.69
CA THR A 222 -1.81 31.13 3.73
C THR A 222 -1.18 30.93 2.34
N GLY A 223 -1.97 30.99 1.27
CA GLY A 223 -1.47 30.83 -0.09
C GLY A 223 -1.55 29.40 -0.62
N PRO A 224 -0.62 28.99 -1.52
CA PRO A 224 -0.62 27.66 -2.12
C PRO A 224 -0.44 26.55 -1.09
N GLY A 225 -1.04 25.39 -1.34
CA GLY A 225 -0.88 24.20 -0.51
C GLY A 225 -1.67 23.01 -1.04
N LEU A 226 -1.46 21.86 -0.38
CA LEU A 226 -2.21 20.63 -0.59
C LEU A 226 -3.53 20.67 0.20
N ALA A 227 -4.56 20.01 -0.28
CA ALA A 227 -5.74 19.74 0.53
C ALA A 227 -5.37 18.76 1.64
N SER A 228 -5.60 19.13 2.89
CA SER A 228 -5.32 18.31 4.06
C SER A 228 -6.62 17.80 4.66
N ALA A 229 -6.66 16.55 5.10
CA ALA A 229 -7.75 15.99 5.88
C ALA A 229 -7.34 15.72 7.34
N ARG A 230 -6.39 16.51 7.87
CA ARG A 230 -5.93 16.48 9.27
C ARG A 230 -6.48 17.68 10.05
N GLY A 231 -6.95 17.44 11.27
CA GLY A 231 -7.47 18.50 12.15
C GLY A 231 -8.52 19.37 11.44
N PRO A 232 -8.33 20.72 11.39
CA PRO A 232 -9.27 21.62 10.71
C PRO A 232 -9.45 21.35 9.21
N GLY A 233 -8.47 20.69 8.57
CA GLY A 233 -8.55 20.30 7.17
C GLY A 233 -9.60 19.22 6.92
N ALA A 234 -9.83 18.32 7.87
CA ALA A 234 -10.91 17.33 7.77
C ALA A 234 -12.29 18.02 7.72
N ASP A 235 -12.48 19.07 8.52
CA ASP A 235 -13.73 19.85 8.49
C ASP A 235 -13.92 20.60 7.16
N ALA A 236 -12.80 21.14 6.61
CA ALA A 236 -12.81 21.82 5.31
C ALA A 236 -13.15 20.85 4.18
N LEU A 237 -12.55 19.66 4.17
CA LEU A 237 -12.88 18.61 3.21
C LEU A 237 -14.35 18.17 3.33
N ALA A 238 -14.80 17.86 4.54
CA ALA A 238 -16.19 17.47 4.77
C ALA A 238 -17.18 18.58 4.36
N ALA A 239 -16.84 19.85 4.54
CA ALA A 239 -17.65 20.97 4.05
C ALA A 239 -17.70 21.03 2.51
N ALA A 240 -16.58 20.78 1.83
CA ALA A 240 -16.54 20.72 0.37
C ALA A 240 -17.36 19.52 -0.16
N VAL A 241 -17.24 18.36 0.46
CA VAL A 241 -18.03 17.15 0.15
C VAL A 241 -19.53 17.42 0.30
N ARG A 242 -19.98 18.07 1.41
CA ARG A 242 -21.40 18.43 1.59
C ARG A 242 -21.95 19.35 0.49
N VAL A 243 -21.11 20.22 -0.07
CA VAL A 243 -21.53 21.07 -1.20
C VAL A 243 -21.70 20.21 -2.46
N SER A 244 -20.75 19.31 -2.75
CA SER A 244 -20.85 18.41 -3.88
C SER A 244 -22.05 17.47 -3.77
N ALA A 245 -22.34 16.91 -2.60
CA ALA A 245 -23.50 16.04 -2.36
C ALA A 245 -24.86 16.73 -2.61
N GLN A 246 -24.90 18.06 -2.75
CA GLN A 246 -26.11 18.81 -3.09
C GLN A 246 -26.25 19.12 -4.58
N THR A 247 -25.19 18.97 -5.34
CA THR A 247 -25.10 19.45 -6.72
C THR A 247 -24.70 18.39 -7.74
N ASP A 248 -24.05 17.34 -7.28
CA ASP A 248 -23.51 16.27 -8.10
C ASP A 248 -24.23 14.94 -7.78
N ASP A 249 -24.33 14.03 -8.72
CA ASP A 249 -25.02 12.74 -8.57
C ASP A 249 -24.15 11.72 -7.85
N LEU A 250 -22.82 11.87 -7.90
CA LEU A 250 -21.85 10.98 -7.31
C LEU A 250 -20.65 11.77 -6.74
N VAL A 251 -20.34 11.54 -5.48
CA VAL A 251 -19.20 12.19 -4.79
C VAL A 251 -18.15 11.17 -4.42
N VAL A 252 -16.98 11.30 -5.04
CA VAL A 252 -15.80 10.48 -4.80
C VAL A 252 -14.77 11.26 -4.00
N VAL A 253 -14.22 10.65 -2.96
CA VAL A 253 -13.11 11.21 -2.18
C VAL A 253 -11.91 10.27 -2.22
N TYR A 254 -10.80 10.75 -2.75
CA TYR A 254 -9.54 10.01 -2.83
C TYR A 254 -8.57 10.51 -1.75
N LEU A 255 -8.10 9.64 -0.87
CA LEU A 255 -7.30 9.99 0.30
C LEU A 255 -5.93 9.33 0.29
N HIS A 256 -4.93 10.07 0.73
CA HIS A 256 -3.64 9.53 1.09
C HIS A 256 -3.53 9.51 2.61
N TRP A 257 -3.63 8.33 3.25
CA TRP A 257 -3.88 8.23 4.68
C TRP A 257 -3.44 6.89 5.31
N GLY A 258 -3.40 6.86 6.63
CA GLY A 258 -3.13 5.64 7.38
C GLY A 258 -1.69 5.55 7.86
N GLU A 259 -1.21 4.34 7.98
CA GLU A 259 0.14 4.00 8.44
C GLU A 259 0.76 2.98 7.50
N GLU A 260 1.99 3.25 7.07
CA GLU A 260 2.72 2.39 6.14
C GLU A 260 2.87 0.97 6.67
N GLN A 261 2.69 -0.03 5.79
CA GLN A 261 2.81 -1.47 6.07
C GLN A 261 1.86 -2.00 7.17
N ASN A 262 0.88 -1.21 7.62
CA ASN A 262 -0.15 -1.68 8.53
C ASN A 262 -1.33 -2.23 7.72
N ALA A 263 -1.55 -3.54 7.80
CA ALA A 263 -2.57 -4.24 7.01
C ALA A 263 -4.02 -3.93 7.45
N CYS A 264 -4.20 -3.27 8.60
CA CYS A 264 -5.52 -2.89 9.11
C CYS A 264 -5.64 -1.38 9.19
N PRO A 265 -6.82 -0.79 8.85
CA PRO A 265 -7.02 0.64 8.97
C PRO A 265 -6.96 1.08 10.43
N ILE A 266 -6.21 2.16 10.69
CA ILE A 266 -6.11 2.76 12.02
C ILE A 266 -7.39 3.54 12.36
N GLU A 267 -7.58 3.86 13.65
CA GLU A 267 -8.79 4.54 14.14
C GLU A 267 -9.08 5.86 13.41
N SER A 268 -8.04 6.65 13.10
CA SER A 268 -8.23 7.93 12.40
C SER A 268 -8.77 7.76 10.98
N GLN A 269 -8.41 6.69 10.28
CA GLN A 269 -8.98 6.37 8.96
C GLN A 269 -10.48 6.02 9.09
N GLN A 270 -10.84 5.20 10.08
CA GLN A 270 -12.23 4.79 10.29
C GLN A 270 -13.12 5.98 10.70
N VAL A 271 -12.61 6.87 11.55
CA VAL A 271 -13.29 8.10 11.97
C VAL A 271 -13.50 9.03 10.78
N LEU A 272 -12.46 9.28 9.98
CA LEU A 272 -12.54 10.17 8.82
C LEU A 272 -13.47 9.59 7.74
N ALA A 273 -13.44 8.29 7.49
CA ALA A 273 -14.38 7.63 6.57
C ALA A 273 -15.83 7.88 7.02
N GLY A 274 -16.13 7.74 8.33
CA GLY A 274 -17.44 8.04 8.89
C GLY A 274 -17.87 9.49 8.71
N GLN A 275 -16.98 10.44 8.95
CA GLN A 275 -17.23 11.87 8.76
C GLN A 275 -17.53 12.22 7.30
N LEU A 276 -16.83 11.60 6.35
CA LEU A 276 -17.06 11.81 4.92
C LEU A 276 -18.34 11.16 4.43
N ALA A 277 -18.68 9.96 4.94
CA ALA A 277 -19.96 9.32 4.69
C ALA A 277 -21.13 10.18 5.19
N GLU A 278 -21.02 10.72 6.41
CA GLU A 278 -22.01 11.67 6.97
C GLU A 278 -22.09 12.99 6.18
N ALA A 279 -20.98 13.39 5.53
CA ALA A 279 -20.95 14.57 4.67
C ALA A 279 -21.59 14.31 3.30
N GLY A 280 -21.85 13.06 2.93
CA GLY A 280 -22.48 12.66 1.67
C GLY A 280 -21.47 12.20 0.61
N ALA A 281 -20.31 11.67 1.00
CA ALA A 281 -19.46 10.94 0.08
C ALA A 281 -20.10 9.57 -0.25
N ASP A 282 -20.17 9.25 -1.53
CA ASP A 282 -20.66 7.95 -2.01
C ASP A 282 -19.53 6.91 -2.08
N ILE A 283 -18.32 7.36 -2.40
CA ILE A 283 -17.12 6.53 -2.52
C ILE A 283 -15.96 7.22 -1.81
N VAL A 284 -15.26 6.48 -0.94
CA VAL A 284 -14.00 6.88 -0.30
C VAL A 284 -12.93 5.85 -0.64
N VAL A 285 -11.84 6.27 -1.28
CA VAL A 285 -10.72 5.40 -1.66
C VAL A 285 -9.44 5.92 -1.05
N GLY A 286 -8.60 5.02 -0.53
CA GLY A 286 -7.36 5.37 0.15
C GLY A 286 -6.11 4.72 -0.40
N THR A 287 -4.96 5.35 -0.10
CA THR A 287 -3.59 4.90 -0.39
C THR A 287 -2.66 5.24 0.77
N HIS A 288 -1.34 5.24 0.60
CA HIS A 288 -0.29 5.51 1.58
C HIS A 288 0.22 4.28 2.35
N ALA A 289 -0.62 3.32 2.68
CA ALA A 289 -0.16 2.13 3.42
C ALA A 289 0.84 1.28 2.61
N HIS A 290 0.98 1.51 1.30
CA HIS A 290 1.81 0.79 0.33
C HIS A 290 1.47 -0.70 0.19
N ILE A 291 0.41 -1.15 0.85
CA ILE A 291 -0.20 -2.48 0.75
C ILE A 291 -1.71 -2.33 0.61
N PRO A 292 -2.42 -3.30 0.01
CA PRO A 292 -3.87 -3.31 0.00
C PRO A 292 -4.47 -3.44 1.41
N LEU A 293 -5.58 -2.72 1.66
CA LEU A 293 -6.38 -2.80 2.88
C LEU A 293 -7.83 -3.12 2.53
N GLY A 294 -8.62 -3.54 3.53
CA GLY A 294 -10.00 -3.97 3.34
C GLY A 294 -10.93 -2.92 2.73
N ALA A 295 -11.90 -3.41 1.95
CA ALA A 295 -12.92 -2.59 1.29
C ALA A 295 -14.33 -3.17 1.46
N GLY A 296 -15.35 -2.31 1.34
CA GLY A 296 -16.77 -2.67 1.44
C GLY A 296 -17.65 -1.48 1.75
N LEU A 297 -18.84 -1.73 2.26
CA LEU A 297 -19.84 -0.70 2.53
C LEU A 297 -19.86 -0.24 4.00
N GLN A 298 -19.84 1.07 4.20
CA GLN A 298 -20.18 1.76 5.44
C GLN A 298 -21.51 2.49 5.25
N GLY A 299 -22.61 1.84 5.61
CA GLY A 299 -23.95 2.32 5.24
C GLY A 299 -24.16 2.25 3.73
N SER A 300 -24.38 3.39 3.07
CA SER A 300 -24.46 3.51 1.61
C SER A 300 -23.14 3.88 0.95
N THR A 301 -22.14 4.30 1.71
CA THR A 301 -20.83 4.73 1.20
C THR A 301 -19.93 3.52 0.98
N TYR A 302 -19.34 3.40 -0.20
CA TYR A 302 -18.28 2.41 -0.46
C TYR A 302 -16.93 2.95 0.03
N VAL A 303 -16.25 2.19 0.87
CA VAL A 303 -14.94 2.57 1.43
C VAL A 303 -13.91 1.52 1.06
N ALA A 304 -12.80 1.93 0.43
CA ALA A 304 -11.61 1.12 0.26
C ALA A 304 -10.46 1.80 1.01
N TYR A 305 -10.00 1.21 2.10
CA TYR A 305 -9.03 1.86 3.00
C TYR A 305 -7.63 1.98 2.40
N GLY A 306 -7.24 1.12 1.47
CA GLY A 306 -5.93 1.20 0.81
C GLY A 306 -5.87 0.32 -0.43
N LEU A 307 -5.27 0.84 -1.53
CA LEU A 307 -5.06 0.10 -2.77
C LEU A 307 -3.60 -0.35 -2.96
N GLY A 308 -2.72 0.01 -2.02
CA GLY A 308 -1.30 -0.30 -2.11
C GLY A 308 -0.55 0.48 -3.19
N ASN A 309 0.63 0.03 -3.54
CA ASN A 309 1.42 0.57 -4.65
C ASN A 309 0.85 0.12 -5.98
N PHE A 310 0.94 0.95 -7.04
CA PHE A 310 0.50 0.56 -8.37
C PHE A 310 1.62 0.66 -9.43
N TYR A 311 2.50 1.63 -9.31
CA TYR A 311 3.70 1.77 -10.14
C TYR A 311 4.86 2.23 -9.26
N TRP A 312 5.71 1.27 -8.83
CA TRP A 312 6.66 1.47 -7.75
C TRP A 312 7.99 0.78 -8.01
N TYR A 313 9.12 1.39 -7.61
CA TYR A 313 10.47 0.96 -7.97
C TYR A 313 11.11 -0.08 -7.03
N HIS A 314 10.41 -0.51 -6.00
CA HIS A 314 10.98 -1.54 -5.13
C HIS A 314 11.12 -2.86 -5.86
N GLY A 315 12.32 -3.40 -5.97
CA GLY A 315 12.61 -4.73 -6.48
C GLY A 315 12.01 -5.88 -5.64
N ARG A 316 10.81 -5.70 -5.11
CA ARG A 316 10.07 -6.71 -4.33
C ARG A 316 8.84 -7.13 -5.11
N GLU A 317 8.59 -8.43 -5.13
CA GLU A 317 7.24 -8.89 -5.48
C GLU A 317 6.28 -8.32 -4.44
N SER A 318 5.29 -7.58 -4.86
CA SER A 318 4.23 -7.09 -3.98
C SER A 318 2.90 -7.15 -4.70
N GLU A 319 1.86 -7.41 -3.94
CA GLU A 319 0.49 -7.43 -4.43
C GLU A 319 -0.01 -6.02 -4.67
N THR A 320 -0.77 -5.87 -5.73
CA THR A 320 -1.41 -4.65 -6.15
C THR A 320 -2.63 -4.98 -7.00
N GLY A 321 -3.33 -3.98 -7.50
CA GLY A 321 -4.44 -4.21 -8.42
C GLY A 321 -5.17 -2.92 -8.77
N VAL A 322 -6.27 -3.10 -9.48
CA VAL A 322 -7.24 -2.06 -9.79
C VAL A 322 -8.57 -2.43 -9.16
N LEU A 323 -9.14 -1.53 -8.38
CA LEU A 323 -10.51 -1.63 -7.91
C LEU A 323 -11.44 -1.04 -8.97
N GLN A 324 -12.36 -1.84 -9.51
CA GLN A 324 -13.42 -1.35 -10.38
C GLN A 324 -14.74 -1.30 -9.61
N LEU A 325 -15.44 -0.17 -9.75
CA LEU A 325 -16.77 0.03 -9.19
C LEU A 325 -17.76 0.35 -10.31
N ASP A 326 -18.83 -0.42 -10.37
CA ASP A 326 -19.96 -0.12 -11.25
C ASP A 326 -21.01 0.70 -10.46
N VAL A 327 -21.37 1.86 -11.00
CA VAL A 327 -22.30 2.81 -10.36
C VAL A 327 -23.52 2.99 -11.26
N SER A 328 -24.72 2.94 -10.66
CA SER A 328 -25.99 3.23 -11.34
C SER A 328 -26.88 4.05 -10.42
N GLY A 329 -27.42 5.15 -10.93
CA GLY A 329 -28.27 6.06 -10.14
C GLY A 329 -27.57 6.64 -8.89
N GLY A 330 -26.27 6.92 -8.95
CA GLY A 330 -25.47 7.43 -7.84
C GLY A 330 -25.12 6.38 -6.77
N VAL A 331 -25.40 5.11 -6.99
CA VAL A 331 -25.14 4.03 -6.03
C VAL A 331 -24.17 3.02 -6.63
N VAL A 332 -23.20 2.55 -5.82
CA VAL A 332 -22.32 1.44 -6.22
C VAL A 332 -23.15 0.15 -6.27
N VAL A 333 -23.23 -0.45 -7.45
CA VAL A 333 -24.00 -1.67 -7.73
C VAL A 333 -23.12 -2.89 -8.03
N GLY A 334 -21.82 -2.69 -8.17
CA GLY A 334 -20.84 -3.75 -8.37
C GLY A 334 -19.45 -3.30 -7.92
N ASP A 335 -18.68 -4.22 -7.34
CA ASP A 335 -17.26 -4.03 -7.04
C ASP A 335 -16.46 -5.24 -7.51
N GLU A 336 -15.32 -5.00 -8.15
CA GLU A 336 -14.40 -6.03 -8.61
C GLU A 336 -12.96 -5.62 -8.31
N TRP A 337 -12.21 -6.48 -7.62
CA TRP A 337 -10.77 -6.36 -7.49
C TRP A 337 -10.07 -7.09 -8.62
N LEU A 338 -9.27 -6.39 -9.39
CA LEU A 338 -8.44 -6.92 -10.48
C LEU A 338 -6.99 -7.00 -10.01
N PRO A 339 -6.60 -8.12 -9.38
CA PRO A 339 -5.30 -8.23 -8.76
C PRO A 339 -4.18 -8.29 -9.77
N ALA A 340 -3.07 -7.68 -9.42
CA ALA A 340 -1.83 -7.68 -10.16
C ALA A 340 -0.64 -7.84 -9.20
N ARG A 341 0.55 -8.00 -9.74
CA ARG A 341 1.78 -8.11 -8.97
C ARG A 341 2.91 -7.36 -9.64
N PHE A 342 3.73 -6.71 -8.84
CA PHE A 342 5.04 -6.23 -9.27
C PHE A 342 5.99 -7.39 -9.47
N VAL A 343 6.88 -7.24 -10.43
CA VAL A 343 8.01 -8.16 -10.63
C VAL A 343 9.32 -7.43 -10.30
N PRO A 344 10.34 -8.13 -9.81
CA PRO A 344 11.62 -7.52 -9.45
C PRO A 344 12.30 -6.77 -10.61
N GLU A 345 12.07 -7.21 -11.84
CA GLU A 345 12.65 -6.62 -13.05
C GLU A 345 12.00 -5.28 -13.44
N GLY A 346 10.92 -4.89 -12.77
CA GLY A 346 10.19 -3.66 -13.07
C GLY A 346 9.24 -3.79 -14.27
N GLY A 347 8.75 -2.66 -14.80
CA GLY A 347 7.88 -2.63 -15.98
C GLY A 347 6.38 -2.49 -15.67
N GLY A 348 6.02 -2.13 -14.46
CA GLY A 348 4.64 -2.00 -14.00
C GLY A 348 4.04 -3.31 -13.52
N ALA A 349 2.84 -3.22 -12.98
CA ALA A 349 2.13 -4.36 -12.41
C ALA A 349 1.62 -5.30 -13.51
N ILE A 350 1.80 -6.62 -13.30
CA ILE A 350 1.35 -7.67 -14.20
C ILE A 350 0.05 -8.26 -13.65
N PRO A 351 -1.06 -8.32 -14.45
CA PRO A 351 -2.32 -8.87 -13.98
C PRO A 351 -2.18 -10.35 -13.61
N LEU A 352 -2.77 -10.74 -12.50
CA LEU A 352 -2.85 -12.13 -12.07
C LEU A 352 -3.95 -12.87 -12.84
N THR A 353 -3.73 -14.14 -13.14
CA THR A 353 -4.66 -14.99 -13.91
C THR A 353 -4.84 -16.35 -13.25
N GLY A 354 -5.89 -17.08 -13.64
CA GLY A 354 -6.15 -18.45 -13.17
C GLY A 354 -6.37 -18.52 -11.66
N SER A 355 -5.88 -19.57 -11.02
CA SER A 355 -6.06 -19.82 -9.58
C SER A 355 -5.39 -18.74 -8.70
N VAL A 356 -4.27 -18.16 -9.16
CA VAL A 356 -3.58 -17.09 -8.41
C VAL A 356 -4.45 -15.85 -8.34
N ARG A 357 -5.14 -15.48 -9.44
CA ARG A 357 -6.13 -14.39 -9.40
C ARG A 357 -7.26 -14.70 -8.42
N THR A 358 -7.78 -15.92 -8.44
CA THR A 358 -8.87 -16.32 -7.55
C THR A 358 -8.45 -16.23 -6.08
N GLU A 359 -7.25 -16.65 -5.76
CA GLU A 359 -6.68 -16.55 -4.41
C GLU A 359 -6.50 -15.09 -3.99
N ALA A 360 -5.85 -14.27 -4.82
CA ALA A 360 -5.64 -12.85 -4.53
C ALA A 360 -6.95 -12.06 -4.37
N VAL A 361 -8.01 -12.42 -5.12
CA VAL A 361 -9.36 -11.85 -4.92
C VAL A 361 -9.93 -12.27 -3.57
N ARG A 362 -9.76 -13.53 -3.17
CA ARG A 362 -10.20 -14.00 -1.85
C ARG A 362 -9.45 -13.27 -0.73
N GLU A 363 -8.13 -13.17 -0.83
CA GLU A 363 -7.30 -12.43 0.13
C GLU A 363 -7.70 -10.96 0.24
N TRP A 364 -7.98 -10.30 -0.88
CA TRP A 364 -8.54 -8.95 -0.88
C TRP A 364 -9.85 -8.86 -0.07
N HIS A 365 -10.78 -9.79 -0.26
CA HIS A 365 -12.03 -9.81 0.52
C HIS A 365 -11.79 -10.12 2.01
N ASP A 366 -10.80 -10.96 2.33
CA ASP A 366 -10.44 -11.31 3.71
C ASP A 366 -9.87 -10.11 4.48
N LEU A 367 -9.21 -9.15 3.82
CA LEU A 367 -8.73 -7.90 4.42
C LEU A 367 -9.85 -7.10 5.08
N ARG A 368 -11.10 -7.27 4.65
CA ARG A 368 -12.29 -6.66 5.30
C ARG A 368 -12.44 -7.11 6.76
N GLY A 369 -11.88 -8.23 7.16
CA GLY A 369 -11.91 -8.74 8.53
C GLY A 369 -11.31 -7.78 9.57
N CYS A 370 -10.42 -6.87 9.16
CA CYS A 370 -9.87 -5.80 10.01
C CYS A 370 -10.78 -4.57 10.11
N THR A 371 -11.92 -4.56 9.46
CA THR A 371 -12.80 -3.38 9.32
C THR A 371 -14.20 -3.67 9.87
N SER A 372 -15.00 -2.63 10.04
CA SER A 372 -16.44 -2.76 10.33
C SER A 372 -17.31 -2.69 9.06
N LEU A 373 -16.71 -2.81 7.87
CA LEU A 373 -17.40 -2.68 6.59
C LEU A 373 -18.26 -3.93 6.31
N ALA A 374 -19.44 -3.71 5.75
CA ALA A 374 -20.23 -4.78 5.14
C ALA A 374 -19.65 -5.16 3.76
N PRO A 375 -19.92 -6.37 3.25
CA PRO A 375 -19.55 -6.74 1.89
C PRO A 375 -20.03 -5.72 0.86
N GLY A 376 -19.23 -5.47 -0.17
CA GLY A 376 -19.64 -4.69 -1.34
C GLY A 376 -20.71 -5.41 -2.17
N PRO A 377 -21.30 -4.74 -3.17
CA PRO A 377 -22.39 -5.30 -3.98
C PRO A 377 -21.91 -6.25 -5.10
N GLY A 378 -20.61 -6.44 -5.24
CA GLY A 378 -20.01 -7.35 -6.20
C GLY A 378 -20.24 -8.82 -5.86
N PRO A 379 -19.84 -9.75 -6.73
CA PRO A 379 -19.89 -11.17 -6.44
C PRO A 379 -18.90 -11.49 -5.32
N ASP A 380 -19.36 -11.48 -4.06
CA ASP A 380 -18.59 -12.01 -2.94
C ASP A 380 -18.39 -13.52 -3.18
N PRO A 381 -17.16 -13.99 -3.39
CA PRO A 381 -16.91 -15.42 -3.58
C PRO A 381 -17.34 -16.25 -2.36
N ALA A 382 -17.48 -15.65 -1.18
CA ALA A 382 -18.03 -16.29 0.02
C ALA A 382 -19.57 -16.32 0.02
N ALA A 383 -20.26 -15.40 -0.67
CA ALA A 383 -21.73 -15.30 -0.72
C ALA A 383 -22.34 -16.17 -1.84
N ALA A 384 -21.57 -16.68 -2.76
CA ALA A 384 -22.00 -17.73 -3.67
C ALA A 384 -22.21 -19.05 -2.88
N GLY A 385 -23.27 -19.07 -2.07
CA GLY A 385 -23.68 -20.18 -1.20
C GLY A 385 -24.18 -21.42 -1.95
N VAL A 386 -23.43 -21.85 -2.94
CA VAL A 386 -23.27 -23.25 -3.29
C VAL A 386 -22.05 -23.68 -2.50
N ALA A 387 -22.28 -24.41 -1.40
CA ALA A 387 -21.24 -25.32 -0.96
C ALA A 387 -20.79 -26.04 -2.23
N PRO A 388 -19.63 -25.78 -2.81
CA PRO A 388 -19.12 -26.67 -3.81
C PRO A 388 -19.09 -28.02 -3.11
N GLY A 389 -19.68 -29.04 -3.72
CA GLY A 389 -19.23 -30.39 -3.42
C GLY A 389 -17.71 -30.30 -3.43
N PRO A 390 -16.97 -31.03 -2.54
CA PRO A 390 -15.55 -30.83 -2.37
C PRO A 390 -14.98 -30.58 -3.77
N PRO A 391 -14.32 -29.44 -4.02
CA PRO A 391 -13.77 -29.18 -5.33
C PRO A 391 -13.00 -30.45 -5.67
N PRO A 392 -13.04 -30.97 -6.89
CA PRO A 392 -12.09 -31.99 -7.29
C PRO A 392 -10.77 -31.36 -6.88
N ASP A 393 -10.05 -31.99 -5.95
CA ASP A 393 -8.83 -31.46 -5.31
C ASP A 393 -8.15 -30.56 -6.34
N PRO A 394 -7.92 -29.25 -6.05
CA PRO A 394 -7.34 -28.38 -7.05
C PRO A 394 -6.15 -29.15 -7.57
N VAL A 395 -6.15 -29.50 -8.86
CA VAL A 395 -5.01 -30.20 -9.45
C VAL A 395 -3.90 -29.22 -9.22
N ALA A 396 -3.18 -29.42 -8.13
CA ALA A 396 -2.09 -28.53 -7.70
C ALA A 396 -1.22 -28.37 -8.94
N PRO A 397 -0.86 -27.13 -9.34
CA PRO A 397 -0.16 -26.91 -10.60
C PRO A 397 0.93 -27.96 -10.72
N GLU A 398 0.98 -28.66 -11.86
CA GLU A 398 1.94 -29.74 -12.05
C GLU A 398 3.31 -29.10 -11.93
N LEU A 399 3.97 -29.34 -10.79
CA LEU A 399 5.30 -28.78 -10.55
C LEU A 399 6.27 -29.39 -11.57
N PRO A 400 7.18 -28.60 -12.15
CA PRO A 400 8.26 -29.14 -12.94
C PRO A 400 9.07 -30.16 -12.09
N ALA A 401 9.86 -30.99 -12.72
CA ALA A 401 10.75 -31.87 -11.99
C ALA A 401 11.70 -31.03 -11.10
N PHE A 402 11.94 -31.50 -9.87
CA PHE A 402 12.97 -30.90 -9.01
C PHE A 402 14.31 -30.82 -9.77
N ALA A 403 14.91 -29.67 -9.76
CA ALA A 403 16.22 -29.44 -10.37
C ALA A 403 17.18 -28.87 -9.34
N SER A 404 18.42 -29.33 -9.39
CA SER A 404 19.49 -28.84 -8.51
C SER A 404 20.85 -28.86 -9.21
N SER A 405 21.77 -28.03 -8.73
CA SER A 405 23.20 -28.13 -9.04
C SER A 405 24.04 -27.89 -7.79
N ILE A 406 25.23 -28.47 -7.77
CA ILE A 406 26.25 -28.31 -6.72
C ILE A 406 27.54 -27.93 -7.45
N GLU A 407 27.97 -26.68 -7.31
CA GLU A 407 29.13 -26.16 -8.01
C GLU A 407 30.17 -25.62 -7.01
N PRO A 408 31.48 -25.71 -7.31
CA PRO A 408 32.48 -24.92 -6.60
C PRO A 408 32.15 -23.43 -6.70
N ILE A 409 32.57 -22.65 -5.67
CA ILE A 409 32.39 -21.20 -5.72
C ILE A 409 33.15 -20.62 -6.91
N GLY A 410 32.42 -20.21 -7.94
CA GLY A 410 32.96 -19.61 -9.16
C GLY A 410 33.26 -18.11 -9.00
N PRO A 411 34.01 -17.51 -9.95
CA PRO A 411 34.41 -16.11 -9.87
C PRO A 411 33.24 -15.12 -9.78
N SER A 412 32.11 -15.42 -10.42
CA SER A 412 30.91 -14.58 -10.37
C SER A 412 30.28 -14.58 -8.98
N VAL A 413 30.16 -15.76 -8.35
CA VAL A 413 29.59 -15.90 -7.00
C VAL A 413 30.54 -15.28 -5.98
N SER A 414 31.86 -15.60 -6.04
CA SER A 414 32.83 -15.07 -5.09
C SER A 414 32.96 -13.55 -5.14
N ALA A 415 32.77 -12.93 -6.30
CA ALA A 415 32.80 -11.46 -6.44
C ALA A 415 31.60 -10.79 -5.72
N GLY A 416 30.47 -11.48 -5.58
CA GLY A 416 29.29 -11.02 -4.84
C GLY A 416 29.36 -11.33 -3.35
N MET A 417 30.20 -12.25 -2.89
CA MET A 417 30.29 -12.67 -1.48
C MET A 417 30.98 -11.62 -0.61
N VAL A 418 30.29 -10.52 -0.34
CA VAL A 418 30.81 -9.38 0.45
C VAL A 418 31.01 -9.71 1.93
N SER A 419 30.30 -10.70 2.44
CA SER A 419 30.45 -11.20 3.82
C SER A 419 31.72 -12.03 3.99
N HIS A 420 32.28 -12.63 2.92
CA HIS A 420 33.46 -13.48 3.00
C HIS A 420 34.76 -12.70 2.92
N THR A 421 35.69 -12.96 3.84
CA THR A 421 37.06 -12.46 3.80
C THR A 421 38.04 -13.63 3.94
N GLU A 422 38.77 -13.92 2.88
CA GLU A 422 39.75 -14.99 2.84
C GLU A 422 40.80 -14.82 3.96
N GLY A 423 41.13 -15.90 4.67
CA GLY A 423 42.03 -15.90 5.82
C GLY A 423 41.46 -15.31 7.12
N THR A 424 40.27 -14.76 7.08
CA THR A 424 39.54 -14.28 8.28
C THR A 424 38.38 -15.21 8.61
N CYS A 425 37.58 -15.58 7.61
CA CYS A 425 36.49 -16.53 7.76
C CYS A 425 37.03 -17.92 8.10
N PRO A 426 36.29 -18.72 8.91
CA PRO A 426 36.79 -20.01 9.41
C PRO A 426 36.91 -21.08 8.31
N VAL A 427 36.21 -20.91 7.17
CA VAL A 427 36.21 -21.85 6.05
C VAL A 427 36.66 -21.12 4.78
N PRO A 428 37.68 -21.67 4.04
CA PRO A 428 38.07 -21.10 2.77
C PRO A 428 37.01 -21.35 1.68
N LEU A 429 36.96 -20.49 0.66
CA LEU A 429 36.01 -20.64 -0.46
C LEU A 429 36.09 -21.99 -1.17
N ALA A 430 37.30 -22.62 -1.18
CA ALA A 430 37.51 -23.93 -1.81
C ALA A 430 36.67 -25.05 -1.16
N ASP A 431 36.34 -24.91 0.13
CA ASP A 431 35.56 -25.88 0.89
C ASP A 431 34.06 -25.56 0.90
N LEU A 432 33.63 -24.49 0.23
CA LEU A 432 32.24 -24.12 0.04
C LEU A 432 31.70 -24.57 -1.33
N ARG A 433 30.39 -24.75 -1.40
CA ARG A 433 29.66 -25.06 -2.63
C ARG A 433 28.51 -24.10 -2.81
N HIS A 434 28.34 -23.63 -4.04
CA HIS A 434 27.15 -22.93 -4.48
C HIS A 434 26.11 -23.95 -4.91
N LEU A 435 24.96 -23.93 -4.27
CA LEU A 435 23.82 -24.76 -4.58
C LEU A 435 22.79 -23.92 -5.31
N VAL A 436 22.20 -24.49 -6.35
CA VAL A 436 20.97 -23.99 -6.94
C VAL A 436 19.93 -25.10 -6.80
N VAL A 437 18.79 -24.81 -6.21
CA VAL A 437 17.72 -25.77 -5.98
C VAL A 437 16.37 -25.20 -6.38
N THR A 438 15.46 -26.06 -6.82
CA THR A 438 14.08 -25.69 -7.01
C THR A 438 13.34 -25.76 -5.67
N HIS A 439 12.56 -24.72 -5.32
CA HIS A 439 11.66 -24.74 -4.17
C HIS A 439 10.25 -24.32 -4.59
N VAL A 440 9.27 -24.53 -3.72
CA VAL A 440 7.89 -24.06 -3.94
C VAL A 440 7.70 -22.76 -3.19
N GLY A 441 7.21 -21.71 -3.84
CA GLY A 441 6.83 -20.46 -3.19
C GLY A 441 5.51 -20.58 -2.43
N PHE A 442 5.16 -19.57 -1.62
CA PHE A 442 3.85 -19.51 -0.93
C PHE A 442 2.68 -19.49 -1.92
N ASP A 443 2.92 -19.10 -3.17
CA ASP A 443 1.97 -19.17 -4.28
C ASP A 443 1.83 -20.57 -4.92
N GLY A 444 2.50 -21.57 -4.35
CA GLY A 444 2.48 -22.95 -4.85
C GLY A 444 3.27 -23.17 -6.16
N ARG A 445 4.02 -22.18 -6.64
CA ARG A 445 4.83 -22.28 -7.88
C ARG A 445 6.26 -22.69 -7.58
N ALA A 446 6.85 -23.39 -8.57
CA ALA A 446 8.27 -23.70 -8.52
C ALA A 446 9.11 -22.44 -8.78
N ARG A 447 10.11 -22.23 -7.95
CA ARG A 447 11.08 -21.13 -8.03
C ARG A 447 12.49 -21.68 -7.97
N ARG A 448 13.45 -20.90 -8.41
CA ARG A 448 14.88 -21.21 -8.27
C ARG A 448 15.41 -20.47 -7.04
N GLY A 449 16.10 -21.20 -6.16
CA GLY A 449 16.79 -20.64 -4.99
C GLY A 449 18.28 -20.93 -5.03
N GLU A 450 19.05 -20.11 -4.33
CA GLU A 450 20.52 -20.20 -4.26
C GLU A 450 20.97 -20.24 -2.80
N LEU A 451 21.91 -21.15 -2.49
CA LEU A 451 22.54 -21.27 -1.18
C LEU A 451 24.04 -21.47 -1.33
N VAL A 452 24.79 -21.08 -0.32
CA VAL A 452 26.18 -21.52 -0.15
C VAL A 452 26.26 -22.34 1.12
N VAL A 453 26.84 -23.53 1.03
CA VAL A 453 27.05 -24.44 2.17
C VAL A 453 28.45 -25.09 2.10
N HIS A 454 28.85 -25.74 3.16
CA HIS A 454 30.11 -26.52 3.17
C HIS A 454 30.03 -27.72 2.22
N ALA A 455 31.15 -28.06 1.59
CA ALA A 455 31.23 -29.09 0.56
C ALA A 455 30.77 -30.46 1.02
N ASP A 456 31.03 -30.84 2.27
CA ASP A 456 30.72 -32.16 2.81
C ASP A 456 29.23 -32.34 3.19
N VAL A 457 28.45 -31.26 3.28
CA VAL A 457 27.00 -31.32 3.54
C VAL A 457 26.16 -30.96 2.31
N ALA A 458 26.80 -30.57 1.21
CA ALA A 458 26.12 -30.02 0.04
C ALA A 458 25.09 -31.00 -0.59
N ALA A 459 25.46 -32.29 -0.69
CA ALA A 459 24.55 -33.32 -1.24
C ALA A 459 23.36 -33.58 -0.33
N ASP A 460 23.59 -33.67 0.97
CA ASP A 460 22.56 -33.92 1.97
C ASP A 460 21.55 -32.74 2.03
N VAL A 461 22.04 -31.51 1.92
CA VAL A 461 21.20 -30.30 1.84
C VAL A 461 20.33 -30.30 0.58
N VAL A 462 20.86 -30.70 -0.57
CA VAL A 462 20.07 -30.86 -1.80
C VAL A 462 18.94 -31.89 -1.59
N ASP A 463 19.21 -33.01 -0.92
CA ASP A 463 18.20 -34.04 -0.61
C ASP A 463 17.13 -33.54 0.35
N VAL A 464 17.49 -32.66 1.30
CA VAL A 464 16.52 -31.96 2.15
C VAL A 464 15.58 -31.13 1.27
N PHE A 465 16.10 -30.24 0.43
CA PHE A 465 15.23 -29.38 -0.41
C PHE A 465 14.44 -30.18 -1.45
N ALA A 466 14.94 -31.30 -1.96
CA ALA A 466 14.15 -32.21 -2.79
C ALA A 466 12.94 -32.78 -2.04
N THR A 467 13.13 -33.08 -0.75
CA THR A 467 12.05 -33.56 0.13
C THR A 467 11.01 -32.47 0.37
N LEU A 468 11.46 -31.25 0.71
CA LEU A 468 10.57 -30.11 0.95
C LEU A 468 9.79 -29.74 -0.32
N TYR A 469 10.46 -29.78 -1.49
CA TYR A 469 9.83 -29.56 -2.79
C TYR A 469 8.74 -30.59 -3.08
N SER A 470 9.03 -31.87 -2.85
CA SER A 470 8.06 -32.95 -3.07
C SER A 470 6.86 -32.85 -2.14
N ALA A 471 7.06 -32.37 -0.92
CA ALA A 471 6.02 -32.09 0.07
C ALA A 471 5.30 -30.77 -0.16
N ARG A 472 5.72 -29.98 -1.15
CA ARG A 472 5.21 -28.63 -1.42
C ARG A 472 5.29 -27.69 -0.22
N PHE A 473 6.32 -27.84 0.63
CA PHE A 473 6.54 -26.93 1.74
C PHE A 473 6.93 -25.55 1.19
N PRO A 474 6.17 -24.48 1.49
CA PRO A 474 6.41 -23.19 0.89
C PRO A 474 7.63 -22.49 1.52
N ILE A 475 8.49 -21.95 0.64
CA ILE A 475 9.65 -21.12 0.99
C ILE A 475 9.50 -19.81 0.25
N GLU A 476 9.51 -18.69 0.99
CA GLU A 476 9.27 -17.36 0.40
C GLU A 476 10.35 -17.00 -0.62
N ARG A 477 11.60 -17.05 -0.19
CA ARG A 477 12.76 -16.82 -1.05
C ARG A 477 13.98 -17.56 -0.55
N MET A 478 14.97 -17.68 -1.42
CA MET A 478 16.23 -18.36 -1.11
C MET A 478 17.34 -17.71 -1.94
N LEU A 479 17.97 -16.69 -1.36
CA LEU A 479 19.05 -15.90 -1.95
C LEU A 479 20.27 -15.93 -1.04
N LEU A 480 21.45 -15.66 -1.61
CA LEU A 480 22.65 -15.51 -0.80
C LEU A 480 22.51 -14.32 0.16
N VAL A 481 23.01 -14.43 1.39
CA VAL A 481 22.96 -13.32 2.37
C VAL A 481 23.70 -12.09 1.85
N ASP A 482 24.63 -12.30 0.96
CA ASP A 482 25.41 -11.25 0.31
C ASP A 482 24.57 -10.30 -0.57
N GLU A 483 23.39 -10.74 -1.07
CA GLU A 483 22.38 -9.88 -1.73
C GLU A 483 21.81 -8.82 -0.77
N TYR A 484 21.97 -9.04 0.53
CA TYR A 484 21.61 -8.11 1.61
C TYR A 484 22.85 -7.43 2.22
N GLY A 485 23.98 -7.39 1.46
CA GLY A 485 25.24 -6.83 1.94
C GLY A 485 25.92 -7.63 3.06
N GLY A 486 25.56 -8.90 3.24
CA GLY A 486 26.03 -9.74 4.34
C GLY A 486 25.32 -9.46 5.67
N ASP A 487 24.28 -8.61 5.67
CA ASP A 487 23.50 -8.27 6.86
C ASP A 487 22.42 -9.35 7.13
N ASP A 488 22.61 -10.07 8.23
CA ASP A 488 21.74 -11.13 8.68
C ASP A 488 20.33 -10.64 9.03
N ASN A 489 20.22 -9.48 9.67
CA ASN A 489 18.92 -8.90 10.03
C ASN A 489 18.13 -8.48 8.81
N ALA A 490 18.79 -7.91 7.80
CA ALA A 490 18.15 -7.56 6.54
C ALA A 490 17.69 -8.80 5.77
N SER A 491 18.49 -9.87 5.76
CA SER A 491 18.13 -11.17 5.18
C SER A 491 16.91 -11.78 5.87
N MET A 492 16.90 -11.83 7.23
CA MET A 492 15.76 -12.33 8.00
C MET A 492 14.50 -11.49 7.79
N ALA A 493 14.63 -10.14 7.78
CA ALA A 493 13.49 -9.24 7.56
C ALA A 493 12.86 -9.43 6.18
N ALA A 494 13.65 -9.85 5.19
CA ALA A 494 13.17 -10.20 3.86
C ALA A 494 12.57 -11.61 3.76
N ASN A 495 12.39 -12.32 4.87
CA ASN A 495 11.94 -13.72 4.93
C ASN A 495 12.80 -14.65 4.07
N ASN A 496 14.11 -14.43 4.06
CA ASN A 496 15.05 -15.15 3.21
C ASN A 496 15.58 -16.43 3.86
N THR A 497 15.32 -17.56 3.24
CA THR A 497 15.97 -18.83 3.57
C THR A 497 17.43 -18.75 3.16
N SER A 498 18.36 -18.98 4.11
CA SER A 498 19.77 -18.70 3.90
C SER A 498 20.70 -19.77 4.48
N GLY A 499 21.92 -19.86 3.95
CA GLY A 499 22.95 -20.78 4.39
C GLY A 499 24.19 -20.06 4.95
N TYR A 500 25.30 -20.06 4.17
CA TYR A 500 26.58 -19.46 4.59
C TYR A 500 26.46 -17.94 4.82
N ASN A 501 26.98 -17.53 5.98
CA ASN A 501 27.20 -16.12 6.32
C ASN A 501 28.40 -16.02 7.25
N CYS A 502 29.51 -15.43 6.80
CA CYS A 502 30.74 -15.30 7.60
C CYS A 502 30.59 -14.24 8.70
N ARG A 503 29.89 -14.55 9.74
CA ARG A 503 29.66 -13.67 10.90
C ARG A 503 29.90 -14.37 12.24
N ARG A 504 30.13 -13.57 13.25
CA ARG A 504 30.15 -14.07 14.63
C ARG A 504 28.74 -14.09 15.19
N VAL A 505 28.55 -14.93 16.21
CA VAL A 505 27.31 -14.88 17.02
C VAL A 505 27.19 -13.49 17.65
N ALA A 506 26.01 -12.90 17.58
CA ALA A 506 25.78 -11.56 18.08
C ALA A 506 26.23 -11.39 19.54
N GLY A 507 27.08 -10.40 19.81
CA GLY A 507 27.61 -10.13 21.14
C GLY A 507 28.69 -11.11 21.64
N GLN A 508 29.13 -12.07 20.80
CA GLN A 508 30.13 -13.09 21.17
C GLN A 508 31.36 -13.05 20.27
N SER A 509 32.43 -13.72 20.71
CA SER A 509 33.66 -13.89 19.91
C SER A 509 33.67 -15.18 19.08
N THR A 510 32.70 -16.07 19.28
CA THR A 510 32.55 -17.34 18.55
C THR A 510 31.96 -17.11 17.17
N TRP A 511 32.38 -17.91 16.20
CA TRP A 511 31.77 -17.91 14.88
C TRP A 511 30.36 -18.55 14.93
N SER A 512 29.44 -18.02 14.16
CA SER A 512 28.13 -18.66 13.92
C SER A 512 28.32 -19.95 13.11
N ASN A 513 27.43 -20.92 13.25
CA ASN A 513 27.40 -22.14 12.44
C ASN A 513 27.24 -21.81 10.95
N HIS A 514 26.58 -20.71 10.62
CA HIS A 514 26.51 -20.18 9.25
C HIS A 514 27.88 -19.82 8.68
N ALA A 515 28.84 -19.38 9.51
CA ALA A 515 30.19 -19.06 9.05
C ALA A 515 30.98 -20.31 8.62
N TYR A 516 30.55 -21.50 9.04
CA TYR A 516 31.10 -22.77 8.60
C TYR A 516 30.35 -23.38 7.42
N GLY A 517 29.26 -22.74 6.94
CA GLY A 517 28.39 -23.31 5.90
C GLY A 517 27.63 -24.55 6.33
N ARG A 518 27.37 -24.71 7.65
CA ARG A 518 26.77 -25.88 8.28
C ARG A 518 25.50 -25.54 9.04
N ALA A 519 24.84 -24.46 8.66
CA ALA A 519 23.55 -24.06 9.16
C ALA A 519 22.67 -23.49 8.03
N ILE A 520 21.36 -23.64 8.17
CA ILE A 520 20.34 -23.11 7.28
C ILE A 520 19.20 -22.55 8.12
N ASP A 521 18.78 -21.34 7.78
CA ASP A 521 17.58 -20.71 8.31
C ASP A 521 16.47 -20.78 7.26
N ILE A 522 15.26 -21.16 7.67
CA ILE A 522 14.11 -21.33 6.77
C ILE A 522 12.97 -20.42 7.19
N ASN A 523 12.48 -19.57 6.26
CA ASN A 523 11.34 -18.67 6.45
C ASN A 523 11.41 -17.93 7.80
N PRO A 524 12.37 -17.03 8.01
CA PRO A 524 12.59 -16.38 9.30
C PRO A 524 11.38 -15.65 9.88
N VAL A 525 10.47 -15.15 9.05
CA VAL A 525 9.25 -14.48 9.51
C VAL A 525 8.28 -15.48 10.13
N GLN A 526 8.00 -16.62 9.48
CA GLN A 526 7.14 -17.67 10.04
C GLN A 526 7.81 -18.43 11.18
N ASN A 527 9.14 -18.39 11.25
CA ASN A 527 9.95 -19.15 12.21
C ASN A 527 10.97 -18.24 12.90
N PRO A 528 10.51 -17.25 13.70
CA PRO A 528 11.41 -16.25 14.27
C PRO A 528 12.38 -16.83 15.30
N TYR A 529 13.53 -16.16 15.45
CA TYR A 529 14.40 -16.32 16.60
C TYR A 529 13.89 -15.51 17.79
N VAL A 530 13.76 -16.12 18.95
CA VAL A 530 13.21 -15.50 20.17
C VAL A 530 14.30 -15.43 21.24
N LEU A 531 14.75 -14.22 21.57
CA LEU A 531 15.77 -13.97 22.60
C LEU A 531 15.17 -13.10 23.72
N GLY A 532 14.66 -13.74 24.76
CA GLY A 532 13.93 -13.06 25.82
C GLY A 532 12.68 -12.34 25.25
N ASP A 533 12.65 -11.01 25.37
CA ASP A 533 11.55 -10.18 24.83
C ASP A 533 11.81 -9.70 23.38
N VAL A 534 12.92 -10.12 22.76
CA VAL A 534 13.29 -9.70 21.40
C VAL A 534 12.91 -10.78 20.40
N VAL A 535 12.24 -10.39 19.33
CA VAL A 535 11.84 -11.24 18.19
C VAL A 535 12.59 -10.82 16.95
N LEU A 536 13.27 -11.76 16.30
CA LEU A 536 14.03 -11.50 15.07
C LEU A 536 13.59 -12.46 13.95
N PRO A 537 13.17 -11.93 12.80
CA PRO A 537 12.93 -10.49 12.54
C PRO A 537 11.68 -9.99 13.28
N PRO A 538 11.50 -8.67 13.48
CA PRO A 538 10.29 -8.12 14.12
C PRO A 538 8.98 -8.52 13.43
N ALA A 539 9.00 -8.72 12.11
CA ALA A 539 7.87 -9.22 11.34
C ALA A 539 7.41 -10.64 11.75
N GLY A 540 8.24 -11.38 12.51
CA GLY A 540 7.90 -12.68 13.06
C GLY A 540 7.02 -12.63 14.32
N ALA A 541 6.75 -11.44 14.88
CA ALA A 541 5.94 -11.30 16.10
C ALA A 541 4.56 -11.99 16.05
N PRO A 542 3.81 -11.99 14.94
CA PRO A 542 2.54 -12.72 14.84
C PRO A 542 2.68 -14.25 14.98
N PHE A 543 3.89 -14.80 14.81
CA PHE A 543 4.17 -16.23 14.87
C PHE A 543 4.76 -16.71 16.21
N LEU A 544 4.82 -15.84 17.23
CA LEU A 544 5.34 -16.19 18.57
C LEU A 544 4.48 -17.23 19.28
N ASP A 545 3.16 -17.02 19.26
CA ASP A 545 2.20 -17.85 20.01
C ASP A 545 1.64 -19.00 19.15
N VAL A 546 2.22 -19.25 17.97
CA VAL A 546 1.80 -20.36 17.11
C VAL A 546 2.15 -21.69 17.79
N ASP A 547 1.13 -22.55 17.92
CA ASP A 547 1.33 -23.91 18.40
C ASP A 547 2.14 -24.71 17.37
N ARG A 548 3.36 -25.11 17.77
CA ARG A 548 4.29 -25.88 16.93
C ARG A 548 4.33 -27.37 17.30
N SER A 549 3.35 -27.84 18.06
CA SER A 549 3.23 -29.28 18.34
C SER A 549 2.84 -30.09 17.10
N SER A 550 3.10 -31.38 17.11
CA SER A 550 2.77 -32.31 16.02
C SER A 550 1.27 -32.32 15.67
N ASP A 551 0.42 -32.05 16.65
CA ASP A 551 -1.03 -32.13 16.56
C ASP A 551 -1.66 -30.78 16.13
N ALA A 552 -0.87 -29.70 16.07
CA ALA A 552 -1.33 -28.38 15.66
C ALA A 552 -1.72 -28.34 14.16
N PRO A 553 -2.67 -27.48 13.77
CA PRO A 553 -2.96 -27.26 12.34
C PRO A 553 -1.73 -26.81 11.57
N ALA A 554 -1.55 -27.32 10.36
CA ALA A 554 -0.45 -26.89 9.50
C ALA A 554 -0.70 -25.45 9.02
N LEU A 555 0.24 -24.55 9.31
CA LEU A 555 0.28 -23.21 8.76
C LEU A 555 1.35 -23.13 7.67
N PRO A 556 1.09 -22.46 6.54
CA PRO A 556 2.07 -22.35 5.46
C PRO A 556 3.41 -21.80 5.95
N GLY A 557 4.50 -22.49 5.64
CA GLY A 557 5.87 -22.06 5.95
C GLY A 557 6.30 -22.16 7.42
N VAL A 558 5.39 -22.52 8.35
CA VAL A 558 5.68 -22.71 9.77
C VAL A 558 6.25 -24.10 10.00
N ILE A 559 7.39 -24.16 10.70
CA ILE A 559 8.06 -25.40 11.11
C ILE A 559 7.46 -25.88 12.44
N ARG A 560 7.10 -27.17 12.51
CA ARG A 560 6.49 -27.81 13.68
C ARG A 560 7.18 -29.10 14.05
N ASP A 561 6.89 -29.57 15.25
CA ASP A 561 7.36 -30.85 15.71
C ASP A 561 6.88 -31.99 14.80
N GLY A 562 7.81 -32.80 14.32
CA GLY A 562 7.53 -33.96 13.48
C GLY A 562 7.03 -33.64 12.05
N ASP A 563 7.10 -32.39 11.57
CA ASP A 563 6.76 -32.05 10.20
C ASP A 563 7.84 -32.46 9.16
N VAL A 564 7.55 -32.23 7.89
CA VAL A 564 8.43 -32.63 6.79
C VAL A 564 9.79 -31.94 6.84
N VAL A 565 9.85 -30.68 7.28
CA VAL A 565 11.11 -29.90 7.36
C VAL A 565 12.00 -30.52 8.41
N ARG A 566 11.46 -30.66 9.62
CA ARG A 566 12.19 -31.24 10.73
C ARG A 566 12.65 -32.65 10.44
N GLN A 567 11.78 -33.54 9.93
CA GLN A 567 12.15 -34.89 9.53
C GLN A 567 13.24 -34.93 8.47
N ALA A 568 13.24 -33.96 7.51
CA ALA A 568 14.26 -33.91 6.48
C ALA A 568 15.64 -33.58 7.04
N PHE A 569 15.74 -32.60 7.94
CA PHE A 569 17.01 -32.25 8.59
C PHE A 569 17.46 -33.30 9.63
N GLU A 570 16.54 -33.88 10.38
CA GLU A 570 16.87 -34.98 11.31
C GLU A 570 17.48 -36.21 10.61
N ARG A 571 17.03 -36.53 9.38
CA ARG A 571 17.60 -37.61 8.57
C ARG A 571 19.08 -37.42 8.25
N ILE A 572 19.52 -36.19 8.09
CA ILE A 572 20.94 -35.85 7.86
C ILE A 572 21.68 -35.52 9.17
N GLY A 573 21.04 -35.74 10.31
CA GLY A 573 21.63 -35.58 11.64
C GLY A 573 21.73 -34.14 12.13
N TRP A 574 20.98 -33.18 11.54
CA TRP A 574 20.99 -31.79 11.98
C TRP A 574 19.98 -31.56 13.11
N GLU A 575 20.35 -30.63 14.00
CA GLU A 575 19.52 -30.20 15.12
C GLU A 575 18.65 -29.00 14.74
N TRP A 576 17.46 -28.94 15.32
CA TRP A 576 16.55 -27.81 15.16
C TRP A 576 16.66 -26.83 16.33
N GLY A 577 16.89 -25.55 16.04
CA GLY A 577 17.03 -24.49 17.03
C GLY A 577 15.75 -24.16 17.79
N GLY A 578 14.56 -24.60 17.29
CA GLY A 578 13.31 -24.46 18.04
C GLY A 578 13.28 -25.20 19.38
N LEU A 579 14.26 -26.09 19.66
CA LEU A 579 14.43 -26.78 20.92
C LEU A 579 15.46 -26.12 21.86
N PHE A 580 16.06 -24.99 21.45
CA PHE A 580 17.01 -24.27 22.29
C PHE A 580 16.31 -23.54 23.45
N SER A 581 17.09 -23.16 24.48
CA SER A 581 16.56 -22.36 25.62
C SER A 581 16.03 -21.00 25.20
N ASP A 582 16.64 -20.40 24.19
CA ASP A 582 16.16 -19.25 23.44
C ASP A 582 15.78 -19.78 22.05
N PRO A 583 14.51 -20.05 21.78
CA PRO A 583 14.11 -20.76 20.57
C PRO A 583 14.47 -20.01 19.30
N ASP A 584 15.18 -20.69 18.40
CA ASP A 584 15.50 -20.22 17.06
C ASP A 584 14.77 -21.11 16.05
N TYR A 585 13.49 -20.80 15.80
CA TYR A 585 12.60 -21.67 15.05
C TYR A 585 12.99 -21.83 13.58
N GLN A 586 13.71 -20.85 13.00
CA GLN A 586 14.20 -20.91 11.61
C GLN A 586 15.39 -21.85 11.44
N HIS A 587 16.21 -22.01 12.51
CA HIS A 587 17.57 -22.51 12.47
C HIS A 587 17.68 -24.03 12.48
N PHE A 588 18.46 -24.57 11.54
CA PHE A 588 18.96 -25.95 11.53
C PHE A 588 20.47 -25.96 11.40
N SER A 589 21.15 -26.78 12.18
CA SER A 589 22.62 -26.89 12.09
C SER A 589 23.15 -28.30 12.33
N ALA A 590 24.27 -28.60 11.69
CA ALA A 590 24.99 -29.83 11.94
C ALA A 590 25.59 -29.84 13.37
N PRO A 591 25.52 -30.97 14.11
CA PRO A 591 25.97 -31.05 15.50
C PRO A 591 27.47 -30.87 15.70
N ASP A 592 28.28 -31.11 14.66
CA ASP A 592 29.73 -31.03 14.70
C ASP A 592 30.30 -29.76 14.06
N ALA A 593 29.51 -28.68 13.98
CA ALA A 593 30.06 -27.37 13.58
C ALA A 593 31.04 -26.89 14.68
N PRO A 594 32.35 -26.74 14.39
CA PRO A 594 33.38 -26.55 15.41
C PRO A 594 33.32 -25.20 16.13
#